data_8ad48d93c9b6380917bcca2f6c3d9036
#
_entry.id   8ad48d93c9b6380917bcca2f6c3d9036
#
_cell.length_a   1.000
_cell.length_b   1.000
_cell.length_c   1.000
_cell.angle_alpha   90.00
_cell.angle_beta   90.00
_cell.angle_gamma   90.00
#
_symmetry.space_group_name_H-M   'P 1'
#
loop_
_entity.id
_entity.type
_entity.pdbx_description
1 polymer ?
#
loop_
_entity_poly.entity_id
_entity_poly.type
_entity_poly.pdbx_seq_one_letter_code
_entity_poly.pdbx_strand_id
1 'polypeptide(L)' 'MKNGTVKFFNESKGFGFVTESESNTEYFVHVSGLIDEVREGDAVEFDLKEGRKGLNAVDVKVV' A
#
# COMPACT_ATOMS: atom_id res chain seq x y z
N MET A 1 -2.03 10.42 -7.58
CA MET A 1 -1.80 9.10 -6.96
C MET A 1 -0.39 8.63 -7.20
N LYS A 2 0.14 7.88 -6.27
CA LYS A 2 1.47 7.29 -6.41
C LYS A 2 1.37 5.91 -7.03
N ASN A 3 2.44 5.48 -7.68
CA ASN A 3 2.54 4.13 -8.23
C ASN A 3 3.54 3.33 -7.42
N GLY A 4 3.27 2.06 -7.25
CA GLY A 4 4.18 1.19 -6.51
C GLY A 4 3.87 -0.27 -6.70
N THR A 5 4.54 -1.08 -5.90
CA THR A 5 4.39 -2.53 -5.91
C THR A 5 4.18 -3.01 -4.48
N VAL A 6 3.27 -3.95 -4.31
CA VAL A 6 3.03 -4.54 -2.99
C VAL A 6 4.24 -5.39 -2.62
N LYS A 7 4.90 -5.03 -1.53
CA LYS A 7 6.03 -5.79 -1.02
C LYS A 7 5.55 -7.08 -0.36
N PHE A 8 4.55 -6.97 0.49
CA PHE A 8 3.82 -8.13 1.03
C PHE A 8 2.50 -7.63 1.63
N PHE A 9 1.58 -8.54 1.79
CA PHE A 9 0.33 -8.23 2.47
C PHE A 9 -0.12 -9.45 3.25
N ASN A 10 -0.42 -9.26 4.55
CA ASN A 10 -0.88 -10.32 5.42
C ASN A 10 -2.37 -10.15 5.65
N GLU A 11 -3.17 -10.96 4.95
CA GLU A 11 -4.63 -10.88 5.05
C GLU A 11 -5.14 -11.25 6.44
N SER A 12 -4.47 -12.17 7.11
CA SER A 12 -4.87 -12.60 8.45
C SER A 12 -4.76 -11.47 9.47
N LYS A 13 -3.74 -10.66 9.34
CA LYS A 13 -3.51 -9.52 10.23
C LYS A 13 -4.08 -8.23 9.70
N GLY A 14 -4.40 -8.19 8.41
CA GLY A 14 -5.03 -7.03 7.79
C GLY A 14 -4.09 -5.87 7.51
N PHE A 15 -2.81 -6.13 7.23
CA PHE A 15 -1.86 -5.07 6.90
C PHE A 15 -0.75 -5.57 6.00
N GLY A 16 -0.03 -4.64 5.40
CA GLY A 16 1.11 -4.95 4.58
C GLY A 16 1.91 -3.70 4.27
N PHE A 17 2.79 -3.79 3.29
CA PHE A 17 3.62 -2.68 2.84
C PHE A 17 3.62 -2.60 1.33
N VAL A 18 3.63 -1.37 0.83
CA VAL A 18 3.83 -1.11 -0.60
C VAL A 18 5.11 -0.30 -0.76
N THR A 19 5.82 -0.54 -1.85
CA THR A 19 7.04 0.20 -2.18
C THR A 19 6.73 1.16 -3.31
N GLU A 20 6.95 2.45 -3.08
CA GLU A 20 6.75 3.46 -4.11
C GLU A 20 7.82 3.31 -5.19
N SER A 21 7.38 3.27 -6.46
CA SER A 21 8.29 3.00 -7.59
C SER A 21 9.36 4.07 -7.79
N GLU A 22 9.03 5.33 -7.57
CA GLU A 22 9.95 6.43 -7.82
C GLU A 22 11.04 6.58 -6.77
N SER A 23 10.67 6.41 -5.50
CA SER A 23 11.58 6.67 -4.39
C SER A 23 12.05 5.41 -3.67
N ASN A 24 11.50 4.26 -4.00
CA ASN A 24 11.72 2.99 -3.30
C ASN A 24 11.40 3.09 -1.80
N THR A 25 10.53 4.02 -1.44
CA THR A 25 10.10 4.20 -0.06
C THR A 25 8.97 3.23 0.25
N GLU A 26 9.05 2.56 1.39
CA GLU A 26 8.01 1.64 1.82
C GLU A 26 6.98 2.38 2.66
N TYR A 27 5.70 2.12 2.40
CA TYR A 27 4.60 2.70 3.15
C TYR A 27 3.72 1.59 3.69
N PHE A 28 3.25 1.80 4.92
CA PHE A 28 2.31 0.88 5.57
C PHE A 28 0.94 0.98 4.91
N VAL A 29 0.29 -0.16 4.68
CA VAL A 29 -1.07 -0.19 4.18
C VAL A 29 -1.91 -1.09 5.09
N HIS A 30 -3.06 -0.58 5.52
CA HIS A 30 -4.02 -1.34 6.30
C HIS A 30 -5.13 -1.82 5.38
N VAL A 31 -5.76 -2.95 5.73
CA VAL A 31 -6.83 -3.52 4.91
C VAL A 31 -7.95 -2.52 4.63
N SER A 32 -8.23 -1.62 5.57
CA SER A 32 -9.26 -0.59 5.38
C SER A 32 -8.87 0.46 4.35
N GLY A 33 -7.60 0.53 3.98
CA GLY A 33 -7.12 1.45 2.94
C GLY A 33 -7.10 0.85 1.55
N LEU A 34 -7.56 -0.38 1.38
CA LEU A 34 -7.60 -1.04 0.07
C LEU A 34 -8.91 -0.77 -0.64
N ILE A 35 -8.83 -0.42 -1.91
CA ILE A 35 -10.01 -0.40 -2.79
C ILE A 35 -10.18 -1.80 -3.40
N ASP A 36 -9.07 -2.39 -3.84
CA ASP A 36 -9.03 -3.74 -4.39
C ASP A 36 -8.23 -4.67 -3.48
N GLU A 37 -8.49 -5.96 -3.57
CA GLU A 37 -7.62 -6.95 -2.95
C GLU A 37 -6.26 -6.93 -3.64
N VAL A 38 -5.22 -6.91 -2.83
CA VAL A 38 -3.85 -6.89 -3.35
C VAL A 38 -3.07 -8.09 -2.83
N ARG A 39 -2.04 -8.47 -3.57
CA ARG A 39 -1.15 -9.57 -3.21
C ARG A 39 0.28 -9.13 -3.39
N GLU A 40 1.19 -9.87 -2.79
CA GLU A 40 2.62 -9.64 -2.96
C GLU A 40 2.98 -9.58 -4.44
N GLY A 41 3.68 -8.52 -4.82
CA GLY A 41 4.13 -8.32 -6.20
C GLY A 41 3.16 -7.60 -7.11
N ASP A 42 1.95 -7.30 -6.66
CA ASP A 42 0.99 -6.59 -7.51
C ASP A 42 1.41 -5.14 -7.73
N ALA A 43 1.24 -4.65 -8.95
CA ALA A 43 1.42 -3.25 -9.26
C ALA A 43 0.16 -2.49 -8.82
N VAL A 44 0.33 -1.41 -8.08
CA VAL A 44 -0.80 -0.68 -7.50
C VAL A 44 -0.63 0.82 -7.64
N GLU A 45 -1.74 1.52 -7.55
CA GLU A 45 -1.78 2.96 -7.35
C GLU A 45 -2.35 3.23 -5.97
N PHE A 46 -1.86 4.28 -5.34
CA PHE A 46 -2.31 4.62 -3.99
C PHE A 46 -2.08 6.10 -3.70
N ASP A 47 -2.79 6.61 -2.69
CA ASP A 47 -2.54 7.92 -2.12
C ASP A 47 -1.87 7.76 -0.78
N LEU A 48 -1.28 8.83 -0.28
CA LEU A 48 -0.65 8.86 1.03
C LEU A 48 -1.49 9.70 1.97
N LYS A 49 -1.63 9.22 3.19
CA LYS A 49 -2.34 9.93 4.25
C LYS A 49 -1.51 9.87 5.53
N GLU A 50 -1.40 11.00 6.21
CA GLU A 50 -0.67 11.07 7.45
C GLU A 50 -1.42 10.29 8.54
N GLY A 51 -0.71 9.37 9.19
CA GLY A 51 -1.24 8.56 10.28
C GLY A 51 -0.41 8.74 11.54
N ARG A 52 -0.69 7.93 12.56
CA ARG A 52 -0.01 8.04 13.86
C ARG A 52 1.49 7.80 13.79
N LYS A 53 1.93 6.98 12.87
CA LYS A 53 3.34 6.59 12.74
C LYS A 53 3.99 7.10 11.47
N GLY A 54 3.38 8.07 10.82
CA GLY A 54 3.87 8.60 9.57
C GLY A 54 2.87 8.40 8.44
N LEU A 55 3.34 8.41 7.20
CA LEU A 55 2.48 8.29 6.05
C LEU A 55 2.05 6.85 5.81
N ASN A 56 0.77 6.67 5.55
CA ASN A 56 0.19 5.37 5.21
C ASN A 56 -0.34 5.42 3.78
N ALA A 57 -0.26 4.29 3.09
CA ALA A 57 -0.89 4.17 1.78
C ALA A 57 -2.38 3.94 1.98
N VAL A 58 -3.20 4.70 1.25
CA VAL A 58 -4.66 4.60 1.28
C VAL A 58 -5.18 4.58 -0.14
N ASP A 59 -6.44 4.19 -0.30
CA ASP A 59 -7.08 4.10 -1.62
C ASP A 59 -6.24 3.25 -2.59
N VAL A 60 -5.70 2.16 -2.08
CA VAL A 60 -4.82 1.27 -2.85
C VAL A 60 -5.65 0.44 -3.81
N LYS A 61 -5.30 0.50 -5.08
CA LYS A 61 -5.98 -0.30 -6.10
C LYS A 61 -4.97 -0.92 -7.06
N VAL A 62 -5.31 -2.06 -7.59
CA VAL A 62 -4.48 -2.76 -8.58
C VAL A 62 -4.58 -2.02 -9.91
N VAL A 63 -3.43 -1.81 -10.52
CA VAL A 63 -3.35 -1.13 -11.81
C VAL A 63 -3.65 -2.07 -12.96
#